data_1065865c4d410943bb5915875558c950
#
_entry.id   1065865c4d410943bb5915875558c950
#
_cell.length_a   1.000
_cell.length_b   1.000
_cell.length_c   1.000
_cell.angle_alpha   90.00
_cell.angle_beta   90.00
_cell.angle_gamma   90.00
#
_symmetry.space_group_name_H-M   'P 1'
#
loop_
_entity.id
_entity.type
_entity.pdbx_description
1 polymer ?
#
loop_
_entity_poly.entity_id
_entity_poly.type
_entity_poly.pdbx_seq_one_letter_code
_entity_poly.pdbx_strand_id
1 'polypeptide(L)'
;MKKLTLLLASFALCASFAYAEDNQAPDGYVSLFDGKTLTNWEGDPTFWSVKDGCITGVSTPEHKVPYSMHIAWTGEPVSDFELFIDFKLTNGNSGVMYRAAKDERRKWGLMGYQADMDSRNAYTGIMYGEEIGGILTGRGQKCKIGTDRKAVVLEQFANSKDLEKHINFEDWNTYRIVVKGNVMTHYINGVMMSQTIEEDPSQLKSGTFGMQIHPGPPMTVQFKNIYLKKL
;
A
#
# COMPACT_ATOMS: atom_id res chain seq x y z
N MET A 1 -43.29 -33.05 3.91
CA MET A 1 -42.25 -32.66 2.97
C MET A 1 -41.39 -31.60 3.66
N LYS A 2 -40.22 -31.99 4.20
CA LYS A 2 -39.30 -31.09 4.88
C LYS A 2 -38.31 -30.54 3.84
N LYS A 3 -38.30 -29.22 3.64
CA LYS A 3 -37.31 -28.56 2.78
C LYS A 3 -35.98 -28.49 3.52
N LEU A 4 -34.98 -29.16 2.97
CA LEU A 4 -33.61 -29.14 3.42
C LEU A 4 -32.93 -27.90 2.79
N THR A 5 -32.69 -26.86 3.61
CA THR A 5 -31.96 -25.67 3.17
C THR A 5 -30.48 -25.97 3.30
N LEU A 6 -29.81 -26.12 2.15
CA LEU A 6 -28.37 -26.32 2.07
C LEU A 6 -27.64 -24.98 2.29
N LEU A 7 -27.03 -24.81 3.46
CA LEU A 7 -26.18 -23.65 3.77
C LEU A 7 -24.81 -23.92 3.13
N LEU A 8 -24.50 -23.24 2.02
CA LEU A 8 -23.16 -23.22 1.45
C LEU A 8 -22.28 -22.29 2.29
N ALA A 9 -21.52 -22.88 3.19
CA ALA A 9 -20.45 -22.16 3.90
C ALA A 9 -19.28 -21.99 2.94
N SER A 10 -19.09 -20.76 2.46
CA SER A 10 -17.89 -20.36 1.72
C SER A 10 -16.71 -20.32 2.70
N PHE A 11 -15.91 -21.37 2.72
CA PHE A 11 -14.61 -21.34 3.39
C PHE A 11 -13.69 -20.40 2.61
N ALA A 12 -13.53 -19.17 3.07
CA ALA A 12 -12.44 -18.31 2.66
C ALA A 12 -11.15 -18.96 3.19
N LEU A 13 -10.38 -19.55 2.28
CA LEU A 13 -9.06 -20.11 2.57
C LEU A 13 -8.14 -18.92 2.89
N CYS A 14 -8.01 -18.56 4.17
CA CYS A 14 -6.94 -17.67 4.63
C CYS A 14 -5.63 -18.42 4.48
N ALA A 15 -4.97 -18.26 3.33
CA ALA A 15 -3.59 -18.67 3.17
C ALA A 15 -2.74 -17.75 4.05
N SER A 16 -2.45 -18.19 5.27
CA SER A 16 -1.36 -17.64 6.07
C SER A 16 -0.07 -18.07 5.40
N PHE A 17 0.56 -17.15 4.66
CA PHE A 17 1.90 -17.38 4.15
C PHE A 17 2.87 -17.40 5.34
N ALA A 18 3.34 -18.60 5.72
CA ALA A 18 4.52 -18.73 6.54
C ALA A 18 5.71 -18.32 5.64
N TYR A 19 6.25 -17.13 5.87
CA TYR A 19 7.43 -16.68 5.15
C TYR A 19 8.63 -17.52 5.57
N ALA A 20 9.23 -18.21 4.60
CA ALA A 20 10.52 -18.84 4.76
C ALA A 20 11.59 -17.75 4.97
N GLU A 21 12.59 -18.00 5.79
CA GLU A 21 13.72 -17.10 6.11
C GLU A 21 14.62 -16.73 4.90
N ASP A 22 14.36 -17.30 3.73
CA ASP A 22 15.14 -17.16 2.50
C ASP A 22 14.40 -16.29 1.46
N ASN A 23 14.18 -15.04 1.60
CA ASN A 23 13.82 -14.03 0.57
C ASN A 23 13.28 -14.58 -0.80
N GLN A 24 12.75 -15.82 -0.84
CA GLN A 24 12.19 -16.42 -2.04
C GLN A 24 10.74 -15.97 -2.21
N ALA A 25 10.45 -15.40 -3.38
CA ALA A 25 9.10 -15.03 -3.74
C ALA A 25 8.18 -16.28 -3.76
N PRO A 26 6.94 -16.19 -3.29
CA PRO A 26 5.96 -17.27 -3.43
C PRO A 26 5.74 -17.66 -4.89
N ASP A 27 5.27 -18.88 -5.16
CA ASP A 27 5.01 -19.35 -6.51
C ASP A 27 4.12 -18.39 -7.31
N GLY A 28 4.58 -18.02 -8.50
CA GLY A 28 3.91 -17.08 -9.38
C GLY A 28 4.12 -15.61 -9.06
N TYR A 29 4.96 -15.27 -8.07
CA TYR A 29 5.38 -13.91 -7.77
C TYR A 29 6.84 -13.67 -8.16
N VAL A 30 7.17 -12.42 -8.43
CA VAL A 30 8.55 -11.95 -8.58
C VAL A 30 8.93 -11.05 -7.42
N SER A 31 10.15 -11.19 -6.90
CA SER A 31 10.67 -10.28 -5.89
C SER A 31 11.10 -8.98 -6.55
N LEU A 32 10.65 -7.85 -6.03
CA LEU A 32 11.06 -6.51 -6.47
C LEU A 32 12.24 -5.97 -5.65
N PHE A 33 12.66 -6.66 -4.59
CA PHE A 33 13.77 -6.26 -3.74
C PHE A 33 14.60 -7.48 -3.34
N ASP A 34 15.91 -7.39 -3.46
CA ASP A 34 16.87 -8.46 -3.21
C ASP A 34 17.34 -8.56 -1.74
N GLY A 35 16.85 -7.65 -0.89
CA GLY A 35 17.29 -7.54 0.52
C GLY A 35 18.67 -6.91 0.71
N LYS A 36 19.36 -6.47 -0.35
CA LYS A 36 20.77 -6.04 -0.30
C LYS A 36 21.02 -4.71 -0.98
N THR A 37 20.36 -4.43 -2.10
CA THR A 37 20.67 -3.27 -2.94
C THR A 37 19.38 -2.51 -3.30
N LEU A 38 19.51 -1.23 -3.68
CA LEU A 38 18.43 -0.44 -4.28
C LEU A 38 18.40 -0.61 -5.81
N THR A 39 18.88 -1.72 -6.35
CA THR A 39 18.76 -2.01 -7.78
C THR A 39 17.29 -1.96 -8.20
N ASN A 40 16.98 -1.21 -9.26
CA ASN A 40 15.62 -0.90 -9.74
C ASN A 40 14.77 -0.04 -8.77
N TRP A 41 15.39 0.65 -7.84
CA TRP A 41 14.74 1.61 -6.96
C TRP A 41 15.49 2.94 -6.97
N GLU A 42 14.79 4.05 -7.20
CA GLU A 42 15.34 5.40 -7.20
C GLU A 42 14.64 6.31 -6.21
N GLY A 43 15.41 6.95 -5.35
CA GLY A 43 14.95 7.90 -4.33
C GLY A 43 16.10 8.79 -3.88
N ASP A 44 15.80 9.78 -3.04
CA ASP A 44 16.85 10.65 -2.48
C ASP A 44 17.72 9.85 -1.50
N PRO A 45 19.04 9.70 -1.77
CA PRO A 45 19.95 8.95 -0.90
C PRO A 45 20.17 9.61 0.47
N THR A 46 19.75 10.86 0.65
CA THR A 46 19.72 11.50 1.97
C THR A 46 18.74 10.80 2.92
N PHE A 47 17.66 10.26 2.39
CA PHE A 47 16.59 9.64 3.18
C PHE A 47 16.53 8.13 3.01
N TRP A 48 16.88 7.59 1.83
CA TRP A 48 16.67 6.18 1.49
C TRP A 48 17.97 5.39 1.42
N SER A 49 17.98 4.24 2.07
CA SER A 49 19.11 3.31 2.08
C SER A 49 18.63 1.86 2.27
N VAL A 50 19.53 0.90 2.11
CA VAL A 50 19.28 -0.47 2.58
C VAL A 50 19.91 -0.64 3.96
N LYS A 51 19.12 -1.07 4.93
CA LYS A 51 19.55 -1.37 6.29
C LYS A 51 18.86 -2.63 6.80
N ASP A 52 19.63 -3.54 7.38
CA ASP A 52 19.14 -4.79 7.98
C ASP A 52 18.18 -5.58 7.04
N GLY A 53 18.54 -5.69 5.75
CA GLY A 53 17.73 -6.39 4.74
C GLY A 53 16.45 -5.67 4.32
N CYS A 54 16.32 -4.37 4.64
CA CYS A 54 15.12 -3.58 4.35
C CYS A 54 15.46 -2.32 3.54
N ILE A 55 14.60 -1.93 2.62
CA ILE A 55 14.56 -0.56 2.11
C ILE A 55 14.11 0.32 3.28
N THR A 56 14.97 1.23 3.71
CA THR A 56 14.75 2.03 4.92
C THR A 56 14.76 3.52 4.60
N GLY A 57 13.66 4.19 4.93
CA GLY A 57 13.52 5.64 4.87
C GLY A 57 13.65 6.24 6.27
N VAL A 58 14.52 7.25 6.42
CA VAL A 58 14.78 7.93 7.70
C VAL A 58 14.75 9.42 7.53
N SER A 59 14.04 10.12 8.43
CA SER A 59 14.19 11.56 8.62
C SER A 59 14.61 11.86 10.05
N THR A 60 15.38 12.95 10.23
CA THR A 60 15.87 13.40 11.55
C THR A 60 15.54 14.88 11.75
N PRO A 61 15.73 15.43 12.96
CA PRO A 61 15.58 16.87 13.17
C PRO A 61 16.50 17.72 12.27
N GLU A 62 17.67 17.19 11.92
CA GLU A 62 18.69 17.83 11.06
C GLU A 62 18.38 17.64 9.57
N HIS A 63 17.78 16.50 9.20
CA HIS A 63 17.42 16.13 7.82
C HIS A 63 15.90 15.96 7.72
N LYS A 64 15.21 17.09 7.64
CA LYS A 64 13.74 17.14 7.52
C LYS A 64 13.32 16.90 6.07
N VAL A 65 12.26 16.10 5.90
CA VAL A 65 11.61 15.91 4.60
C VAL A 65 10.88 17.19 4.21
N PRO A 66 11.21 17.84 3.08
CA PRO A 66 10.62 19.13 2.70
C PRO A 66 9.18 19.03 2.15
N TYR A 67 8.83 17.92 1.53
CA TYR A 67 7.52 17.58 0.95
C TYR A 67 7.40 16.06 0.83
N SER A 68 6.24 15.52 0.49
CA SER A 68 6.08 14.07 0.23
C SER A 68 7.04 13.60 -0.85
N MET A 69 8.01 12.79 -0.46
CA MET A 69 9.05 12.24 -1.33
C MET A 69 8.94 10.72 -1.35
N HIS A 70 9.41 10.13 -2.44
CA HIS A 70 9.25 8.70 -2.65
C HIS A 70 10.56 8.06 -3.09
N ILE A 71 10.74 6.79 -2.75
CA ILE A 71 11.58 5.89 -3.50
C ILE A 71 10.71 5.14 -4.49
N ALA A 72 11.01 5.26 -5.78
CA ALA A 72 10.20 4.71 -6.86
C ALA A 72 10.85 3.47 -7.47
N TRP A 73 10.04 2.47 -7.77
CA TRP A 73 10.48 1.31 -8.57
C TRP A 73 10.62 1.72 -10.04
N THR A 74 11.75 1.36 -10.67
CA THR A 74 12.10 1.78 -12.03
C THR A 74 11.82 0.73 -13.09
N GLY A 75 11.14 -0.37 -12.71
CA GLY A 75 10.74 -1.40 -13.67
C GLY A 75 9.51 -0.98 -14.50
N GLU A 76 9.05 -1.91 -15.34
CA GLU A 76 7.96 -1.67 -16.26
C GLU A 76 6.63 -1.32 -15.55
N PRO A 77 5.86 -0.34 -16.05
CA PRO A 77 4.55 0.00 -15.49
C PRO A 77 3.62 -1.21 -15.38
N VAL A 78 2.83 -1.26 -14.32
CA VAL A 78 1.93 -2.36 -14.02
C VAL A 78 0.48 -1.86 -13.94
N SER A 79 -0.46 -2.61 -14.53
CA SER A 79 -1.90 -2.30 -14.54
C SER A 79 -2.64 -3.08 -13.47
N ASP A 80 -2.84 -4.37 -13.72
CA ASP A 80 -3.53 -5.30 -12.84
C ASP A 80 -2.50 -6.16 -12.12
N PHE A 81 -2.60 -6.23 -10.80
CA PHE A 81 -1.58 -6.88 -9.99
C PHE A 81 -2.07 -7.29 -8.61
N GLU A 82 -1.31 -8.15 -8.00
CA GLU A 82 -1.30 -8.42 -6.57
C GLU A 82 0.11 -8.15 -6.03
N LEU A 83 0.20 -7.28 -5.04
CA LEU A 83 1.45 -6.89 -4.39
C LEU A 83 1.40 -7.25 -2.91
N PHE A 84 2.40 -7.98 -2.43
CA PHE A 84 2.70 -8.12 -1.02
C PHE A 84 3.90 -7.25 -0.67
N ILE A 85 3.84 -6.60 0.48
CA ILE A 85 4.94 -5.81 1.03
C ILE A 85 4.84 -5.79 2.55
N ASP A 86 5.91 -6.20 3.20
CA ASP A 86 6.03 -6.02 4.64
C ASP A 86 6.52 -4.62 4.95
N PHE A 87 5.89 -3.98 5.92
CA PHE A 87 6.25 -2.65 6.37
C PHE A 87 6.31 -2.54 7.89
N LYS A 88 7.17 -1.66 8.38
CA LYS A 88 7.25 -1.22 9.76
C LYS A 88 7.47 0.27 9.79
N LEU A 89 6.66 0.99 10.57
CA LEU A 89 6.70 2.44 10.68
C LEU A 89 6.85 2.86 12.14
N THR A 90 7.87 3.68 12.42
CA THR A 90 8.05 4.36 13.70
C THR A 90 7.93 5.85 13.49
N ASN A 91 6.94 6.46 14.11
CA ASN A 91 6.49 7.84 13.91
C ASN A 91 6.07 8.19 12.47
N GLY A 92 5.42 9.34 12.33
CA GLY A 92 5.10 9.96 11.05
C GLY A 92 4.03 9.24 10.24
N ASN A 93 4.10 9.45 8.94
CA ASN A 93 3.21 8.89 7.92
C ASN A 93 4.04 8.40 6.73
N SER A 94 3.56 7.37 6.09
CA SER A 94 4.13 6.76 4.89
C SER A 94 3.02 6.12 4.05
N GLY A 95 3.38 5.43 2.99
CA GLY A 95 2.43 4.68 2.17
C GLY A 95 3.10 3.97 1.02
N VAL A 96 2.37 3.03 0.44
CA VAL A 96 2.77 2.33 -0.77
C VAL A 96 1.98 2.90 -1.93
N MET A 97 2.68 3.62 -2.81
CA MET A 97 2.15 4.14 -4.07
C MET A 97 2.02 3.03 -5.10
N TYR A 98 0.97 3.08 -5.89
CA TYR A 98 0.79 2.18 -7.03
C TYR A 98 -0.02 2.85 -8.16
N ARG A 99 0.09 2.31 -9.38
CA ARG A 99 -0.35 3.00 -10.59
C ARG A 99 0.08 4.47 -10.57
N ALA A 100 1.30 4.71 -10.07
CA ALA A 100 1.80 6.05 -9.86
C ALA A 100 2.57 6.56 -11.09
N ALA A 101 2.51 7.86 -11.28
CA ALA A 101 3.32 8.60 -12.22
C ALA A 101 4.23 9.58 -11.47
N LYS A 102 5.31 10.00 -12.12
CA LYS A 102 6.20 11.02 -11.57
C LYS A 102 5.47 12.36 -11.46
N ASP A 103 5.60 13.03 -10.33
CA ASP A 103 5.18 14.43 -10.20
C ASP A 103 6.30 15.34 -10.70
N GLU A 104 6.16 15.87 -11.88
CA GLU A 104 7.19 16.73 -12.51
C GLU A 104 7.47 18.04 -11.74
N ARG A 105 6.63 18.39 -10.78
CA ARG A 105 6.82 19.57 -9.91
C ARG A 105 7.81 19.31 -8.77
N ARG A 106 8.10 18.03 -8.46
CA ARG A 106 8.89 17.60 -7.29
C ARG A 106 9.86 16.51 -7.68
N LYS A 107 11.14 16.73 -7.48
CA LYS A 107 12.22 15.82 -7.93
C LYS A 107 11.98 14.34 -7.57
N TRP A 108 11.47 14.06 -6.39
CA TRP A 108 11.22 12.72 -5.87
C TRP A 108 9.74 12.49 -5.57
N GLY A 109 8.86 13.27 -6.22
CA GLY A 109 7.42 13.18 -6.06
C GLY A 109 6.82 12.12 -6.96
N LEU A 110 5.81 11.42 -6.42
CA LEU A 110 4.88 10.59 -7.19
C LEU A 110 3.46 11.12 -6.99
N MET A 111 2.62 10.92 -7.99
CA MET A 111 1.18 11.14 -7.93
C MET A 111 0.46 9.84 -8.30
N GLY A 112 -0.65 9.54 -7.65
CA GLY A 112 -1.40 8.30 -7.90
C GLY A 112 -2.08 7.77 -6.66
N TYR A 113 -2.40 6.48 -6.65
CA TYR A 113 -3.05 5.81 -5.51
C TYR A 113 -2.03 5.39 -4.46
N GLN A 114 -2.43 5.49 -3.20
CA GLN A 114 -1.60 5.12 -2.05
C GLN A 114 -2.36 4.23 -1.07
N ALA A 115 -1.77 3.10 -0.72
CA ALA A 115 -2.12 2.34 0.46
C ALA A 115 -1.42 3.02 1.65
N ASP A 116 -2.18 3.80 2.41
CA ASP A 116 -1.67 4.71 3.44
C ASP A 116 -1.32 3.98 4.73
N MET A 117 -0.34 4.51 5.45
CA MET A 117 0.05 4.08 6.78
C MET A 117 0.52 5.25 7.64
N ASP A 118 0.13 5.27 8.89
CA ASP A 118 0.57 6.27 9.85
C ASP A 118 0.81 5.66 11.24
N SER A 119 1.70 6.27 12.00
CA SER A 119 2.10 5.78 13.32
C SER A 119 1.02 5.89 14.40
N ARG A 120 -0.11 6.53 14.12
CA ARG A 120 -1.25 6.65 15.04
C ARG A 120 -2.40 5.73 14.64
N ASN A 121 -2.23 4.94 13.56
CA ASN A 121 -3.26 4.10 12.96
C ASN A 121 -4.57 4.82 12.59
N ALA A 122 -4.54 6.16 12.44
CA ALA A 122 -5.70 6.92 11.99
C ALA A 122 -5.98 6.65 10.51
N TYR A 123 -4.93 6.57 9.70
CA TYR A 123 -5.00 6.43 8.24
C TYR A 123 -4.52 5.07 7.72
N THR A 124 -3.84 4.26 8.55
CA THR A 124 -3.37 2.93 8.11
C THR A 124 -4.52 2.09 7.56
N GLY A 125 -4.39 1.63 6.31
CA GLY A 125 -5.39 0.80 5.63
C GLY A 125 -6.43 1.56 4.81
N ILE A 126 -6.41 2.90 4.77
CA ILE A 126 -7.24 3.68 3.85
C ILE A 126 -6.66 3.68 2.44
N MET A 127 -7.47 4.14 1.48
CA MET A 127 -6.98 4.55 0.16
C MET A 127 -6.85 6.06 0.12
N TYR A 128 -5.64 6.53 -0.16
CA TYR A 128 -5.35 7.94 -0.43
C TYR A 128 -5.00 8.14 -1.90
N GLY A 129 -5.32 9.30 -2.44
CA GLY A 129 -4.96 9.73 -3.78
C GLY A 129 -3.98 10.89 -3.72
N GLU A 130 -2.67 10.59 -3.78
CA GLU A 130 -1.63 11.62 -3.78
C GLU A 130 -1.76 12.48 -5.05
N GLU A 131 -2.06 13.77 -4.88
CA GLU A 131 -2.32 14.75 -5.95
C GLU A 131 -3.53 14.41 -6.86
N ILE A 132 -4.34 13.40 -6.51
CA ILE A 132 -5.48 12.95 -7.32
C ILE A 132 -6.80 12.86 -6.55
N GLY A 133 -6.91 13.43 -5.34
CA GLY A 133 -8.20 13.50 -4.63
C GLY A 133 -8.16 13.38 -3.11
N GLY A 134 -7.00 13.17 -2.48
CA GLY A 134 -6.91 13.02 -1.03
C GLY A 134 -7.48 11.68 -0.53
N ILE A 135 -8.23 11.66 0.57
CA ILE A 135 -8.83 10.42 1.07
C ILE A 135 -9.94 9.94 0.13
N LEU A 136 -9.70 8.84 -0.57
CA LEU A 136 -10.63 8.23 -1.52
C LEU A 136 -11.54 7.17 -0.86
N THR A 137 -11.01 6.40 0.10
CA THR A 137 -11.80 5.37 0.79
C THR A 137 -11.29 5.19 2.21
N GLY A 138 -12.17 5.29 3.18
CA GLY A 138 -11.86 5.07 4.59
C GLY A 138 -11.69 3.58 4.94
N ARG A 139 -11.05 3.31 6.07
CA ARG A 139 -10.95 1.94 6.61
C ARG A 139 -12.33 1.40 7.00
N GLY A 140 -12.65 0.18 6.55
CA GLY A 140 -13.94 -0.47 6.73
C GLY A 140 -14.96 -0.11 5.65
N GLN A 141 -14.55 0.64 4.61
CA GLN A 141 -15.46 1.12 3.58
C GLN A 141 -15.18 0.50 2.21
N LYS A 142 -16.25 0.35 1.45
CA LYS A 142 -16.24 0.20 0.00
C LYS A 142 -16.80 1.48 -0.60
N CYS A 143 -15.98 2.19 -1.38
CA CYS A 143 -16.36 3.45 -2.01
C CYS A 143 -16.29 3.37 -3.53
N LYS A 144 -17.06 4.24 -4.16
CA LYS A 144 -16.99 4.55 -5.57
C LYS A 144 -16.48 5.98 -5.73
N ILE A 145 -15.56 6.20 -6.68
CA ILE A 145 -14.97 7.49 -7.00
C ILE A 145 -15.31 7.83 -8.45
N GLY A 146 -15.99 8.95 -8.65
CA GLY A 146 -16.29 9.48 -9.98
C GLY A 146 -15.37 10.62 -10.39
N THR A 147 -15.70 11.28 -11.48
CA THR A 147 -14.93 12.40 -12.08
C THR A 147 -14.84 13.63 -11.17
N ASP A 148 -15.77 13.79 -10.22
CA ASP A 148 -15.72 14.86 -9.22
C ASP A 148 -14.78 14.55 -8.04
N ARG A 149 -14.11 13.39 -8.07
CA ARG A 149 -13.18 12.87 -7.04
C ARG A 149 -13.79 12.75 -5.64
N LYS A 150 -15.10 12.74 -5.53
CA LYS A 150 -15.80 12.55 -4.25
C LYS A 150 -16.09 11.09 -3.99
N ALA A 151 -15.81 10.67 -2.77
CA ALA A 151 -16.11 9.32 -2.33
C ALA A 151 -17.62 9.15 -2.12
N VAL A 152 -18.21 8.18 -2.79
CA VAL A 152 -19.56 7.68 -2.51
C VAL A 152 -19.42 6.35 -1.79
N VAL A 153 -19.78 6.32 -0.52
CA VAL A 153 -19.75 5.09 0.28
C VAL A 153 -20.86 4.17 -0.19
N LEU A 154 -20.50 3.01 -0.75
CA LEU A 154 -21.44 1.98 -1.17
C LEU A 154 -21.77 1.02 -0.03
N GLU A 155 -20.79 0.76 0.84
CA GLU A 155 -20.89 -0.18 1.94
C GLU A 155 -19.94 0.19 3.07
N GLN A 156 -20.41 0.12 4.32
CA GLN A 156 -19.59 0.10 5.53
C GLN A 156 -19.53 -1.35 6.00
N PHE A 157 -18.53 -2.11 5.52
CA PHE A 157 -18.46 -3.56 5.78
C PHE A 157 -17.89 -3.89 7.16
N ALA A 158 -17.19 -2.95 7.80
CA ALA A 158 -16.66 -3.12 9.15
C ALA A 158 -16.49 -1.78 9.87
N ASN A 159 -16.41 -1.81 11.19
CA ASN A 159 -16.03 -0.66 11.99
C ASN A 159 -14.52 -0.41 11.91
N SER A 160 -14.13 0.83 11.64
CA SER A 160 -12.71 1.21 11.50
C SER A 160 -11.86 0.87 12.74
N LYS A 161 -12.43 1.04 13.95
CA LYS A 161 -11.73 0.72 15.21
C LYS A 161 -11.56 -0.78 15.44
N ASP A 162 -12.48 -1.59 14.93
CA ASP A 162 -12.33 -3.05 15.01
C ASP A 162 -11.25 -3.54 14.05
N LEU A 163 -11.17 -2.97 12.86
CA LEU A 163 -10.10 -3.28 11.90
C LEU A 163 -8.72 -2.83 12.39
N GLU A 164 -8.63 -1.73 13.14
CA GLU A 164 -7.38 -1.25 13.73
C GLU A 164 -6.69 -2.29 14.62
N LYS A 165 -7.46 -3.16 15.28
CA LYS A 165 -6.95 -4.24 16.14
C LYS A 165 -6.11 -5.29 15.40
N HIS A 166 -6.20 -5.32 14.07
CA HIS A 166 -5.42 -6.22 13.21
C HIS A 166 -4.11 -5.59 12.71
N ILE A 167 -3.81 -4.35 13.11
CA ILE A 167 -2.60 -3.62 12.74
C ILE A 167 -1.63 -3.66 13.91
N ASN A 168 -0.43 -4.19 13.69
CA ASN A 168 0.62 -4.24 14.70
C ASN A 168 1.27 -2.85 14.81
N PHE A 169 1.07 -2.19 15.95
CA PHE A 169 1.62 -0.85 16.20
C PHE A 169 3.14 -0.90 16.31
N GLU A 170 3.83 -0.03 15.58
CA GLU A 170 5.29 0.08 15.51
C GLU A 170 6.04 -1.25 15.28
N ASP A 171 5.35 -2.23 14.69
CA ASP A 171 5.91 -3.53 14.36
C ASP A 171 5.57 -3.92 12.92
N TRP A 172 6.06 -5.07 12.48
CA TRP A 172 5.86 -5.57 11.12
C TRP A 172 4.39 -5.87 10.83
N ASN A 173 3.95 -5.38 9.70
CA ASN A 173 2.67 -5.66 9.07
C ASN A 173 2.89 -6.03 7.62
N THR A 174 1.99 -6.82 7.06
CA THR A 174 1.98 -7.14 5.63
C THR A 174 0.82 -6.45 4.95
N TYR A 175 1.09 -5.52 4.04
CA TYR A 175 0.11 -5.09 3.05
C TYR A 175 0.00 -6.14 1.95
N ARG A 176 -1.24 -6.43 1.57
CA ARG A 176 -1.61 -7.07 0.32
C ARG A 176 -2.49 -6.12 -0.46
N ILE A 177 -2.02 -5.66 -1.60
CA ILE A 177 -2.74 -4.73 -2.47
C ILE A 177 -3.16 -5.47 -3.73
N VAL A 178 -4.46 -5.57 -3.98
CA VAL A 178 -5.03 -6.24 -5.16
C VAL A 178 -5.69 -5.20 -6.05
N VAL A 179 -5.23 -5.10 -7.28
CA VAL A 179 -5.78 -4.19 -8.28
C VAL A 179 -6.17 -4.99 -9.51
N LYS A 180 -7.46 -4.94 -9.86
CA LYS A 180 -8.01 -5.63 -11.02
C LYS A 180 -9.02 -4.73 -11.73
N GLY A 181 -8.71 -4.34 -12.96
CA GLY A 181 -9.50 -3.35 -13.68
C GLY A 181 -9.57 -2.03 -12.90
N ASN A 182 -10.76 -1.60 -12.55
CA ASN A 182 -11.01 -0.39 -11.77
C ASN A 182 -11.27 -0.65 -10.27
N VAL A 183 -11.07 -1.89 -9.80
CA VAL A 183 -11.27 -2.26 -8.40
C VAL A 183 -9.93 -2.41 -7.72
N MET A 184 -9.74 -1.70 -6.62
CA MET A 184 -8.55 -1.70 -5.79
C MET A 184 -8.91 -2.08 -4.37
N THR A 185 -8.25 -3.10 -3.82
CA THR A 185 -8.55 -3.61 -2.47
C THR A 185 -7.27 -3.69 -1.65
N HIS A 186 -7.33 -3.15 -0.45
CA HIS A 186 -6.24 -3.19 0.53
C HIS A 186 -6.54 -4.19 1.63
N TYR A 187 -5.55 -5.01 1.96
CA TYR A 187 -5.57 -5.92 3.10
C TYR A 187 -4.34 -5.64 3.96
N ILE A 188 -4.48 -5.72 5.28
CA ILE A 188 -3.36 -5.72 6.23
C ILE A 188 -3.48 -6.98 7.08
N ASN A 189 -2.38 -7.73 7.18
CA ASN A 189 -2.31 -8.98 7.93
C ASN A 189 -3.44 -9.96 7.58
N GLY A 190 -3.80 -10.01 6.28
CA GLY A 190 -4.86 -10.87 5.73
C GLY A 190 -6.28 -10.32 5.87
N VAL A 191 -6.49 -9.21 6.58
CA VAL A 191 -7.81 -8.60 6.82
C VAL A 191 -8.05 -7.46 5.84
N MET A 192 -9.22 -7.46 5.17
CA MET A 192 -9.62 -6.39 4.26
C MET A 192 -9.83 -5.08 5.02
N MET A 193 -9.13 -4.02 4.56
CA MET A 193 -9.17 -2.70 5.17
C MET A 193 -10.04 -1.72 4.39
N SER A 194 -9.92 -1.70 3.06
CA SER A 194 -10.69 -0.80 2.19
C SER A 194 -10.83 -1.37 0.79
N GLN A 195 -11.88 -0.96 0.08
CA GLN A 195 -12.08 -1.28 -1.33
C GLN A 195 -12.58 -0.05 -2.08
N THR A 196 -11.90 0.28 -3.18
CA THR A 196 -12.26 1.42 -4.04
C THR A 196 -12.62 0.93 -5.43
N ILE A 197 -13.70 1.48 -5.98
CA ILE A 197 -14.08 1.35 -7.40
C ILE A 197 -13.85 2.70 -8.07
N GLU A 198 -12.86 2.77 -8.94
CA GLU A 198 -12.50 3.98 -9.68
C GLU A 198 -13.31 4.06 -10.98
N GLU A 199 -14.20 5.02 -11.09
CA GLU A 199 -15.04 5.23 -12.27
C GLU A 199 -14.63 6.46 -13.11
N ASP A 200 -13.64 7.23 -12.66
CA ASP A 200 -13.10 8.32 -13.47
C ASP A 200 -12.20 7.76 -14.57
N PRO A 201 -12.59 7.86 -15.85
CA PRO A 201 -11.83 7.31 -16.95
C PRO A 201 -10.48 8.01 -17.18
N SER A 202 -10.30 9.23 -16.64
CA SER A 202 -9.07 10.02 -16.76
C SER A 202 -7.95 9.55 -15.84
N GLN A 203 -8.26 8.71 -14.83
CA GLN A 203 -7.29 8.25 -13.87
C GLN A 203 -6.34 7.20 -14.42
N LEU A 204 -5.15 7.14 -13.81
CA LEU A 204 -4.07 6.21 -14.20
C LEU A 204 -4.53 4.75 -14.07
N LYS A 205 -4.43 4.02 -15.18
CA LYS A 205 -4.75 2.59 -15.26
C LYS A 205 -3.52 1.70 -15.14
N SER A 206 -2.34 2.27 -15.24
CA SER A 206 -1.04 1.62 -15.05
C SER A 206 -0.04 2.62 -14.51
N GLY A 207 1.04 2.16 -13.95
CA GLY A 207 2.09 3.03 -13.43
C GLY A 207 3.09 2.25 -12.58
N THR A 208 3.98 3.00 -11.93
CA THR A 208 5.00 2.43 -11.07
C THR A 208 4.51 2.26 -9.62
N PHE A 209 5.35 1.62 -8.83
CA PHE A 209 5.25 1.55 -7.37
C PHE A 209 6.21 2.55 -6.72
N GLY A 210 5.90 2.95 -5.51
CA GLY A 210 6.82 3.74 -4.69
C GLY A 210 6.48 3.67 -3.21
N MET A 211 7.42 4.04 -2.38
CA MET A 211 7.23 4.11 -0.94
C MET A 211 7.52 5.53 -0.48
N GLN A 212 6.65 6.08 0.35
CA GLN A 212 6.68 7.47 0.77
C GLN A 212 7.53 7.67 2.02
N ILE A 213 8.23 8.81 2.07
CA ILE A 213 8.65 9.48 3.30
C ILE A 213 7.96 10.85 3.37
N HIS A 214 7.23 11.09 4.46
CA HIS A 214 6.33 12.24 4.59
C HIS A 214 6.94 13.35 5.45
N PRO A 215 6.70 14.64 5.14
CA PRO A 215 7.04 15.75 6.04
C PRO A 215 6.40 15.59 7.41
N GLY A 216 7.15 15.89 8.46
CA GLY A 216 6.59 15.79 9.81
C GLY A 216 7.64 15.58 10.89
N PRO A 217 7.29 14.86 11.96
CA PRO A 217 8.25 14.50 12.99
C PRO A 217 9.31 13.54 12.41
N PRO A 218 10.48 13.44 13.05
CA PRO A 218 11.47 12.41 12.74
C PRO A 218 10.82 11.03 12.68
N MET A 219 11.09 10.28 11.61
CA MET A 219 10.46 9.00 11.36
C MET A 219 11.45 7.97 10.82
N THR A 220 11.10 6.71 11.00
CA THR A 220 11.75 5.58 10.31
C THR A 220 10.68 4.70 9.73
N VAL A 221 10.79 4.41 8.44
CA VAL A 221 9.95 3.44 7.74
C VAL A 221 10.83 2.38 7.08
N GLN A 222 10.42 1.13 7.18
CA GLN A 222 11.15 -0.01 6.64
C GLN A 222 10.23 -0.88 5.81
N PHE A 223 10.76 -1.38 4.67
CA PHE A 223 10.04 -2.26 3.76
C PHE A 223 10.92 -3.45 3.38
N LYS A 224 10.30 -4.63 3.29
CA LYS A 224 10.93 -5.88 2.83
C LYS A 224 9.89 -6.80 2.21
N ASN A 225 10.31 -7.97 1.69
CA ASN A 225 9.41 -8.99 1.15
C ASN A 225 8.42 -8.39 0.14
N ILE A 226 8.97 -7.67 -0.86
CA ILE A 226 8.18 -6.97 -1.88
C ILE A 226 7.97 -7.92 -3.04
N TYR A 227 6.79 -8.52 -3.13
CA TYR A 227 6.46 -9.56 -4.10
C TYR A 227 5.31 -9.14 -4.99
N LEU A 228 5.54 -9.18 -6.30
CA LEU A 228 4.58 -8.78 -7.33
C LEU A 228 4.13 -9.97 -8.16
N LYS A 229 2.82 -10.04 -8.38
CA LYS A 229 2.19 -10.90 -9.40
C LYS A 229 1.37 -10.03 -10.33
N LYS A 230 1.64 -10.07 -11.65
CA LYS A 230 0.77 -9.48 -12.67
C LYS A 230 -0.45 -10.38 -12.88
N LEU A 231 -1.65 -9.77 -12.98
CA LEU A 231 -2.94 -10.48 -13.11
C LEU A 231 -3.48 -10.44 -14.55
#